data_1921ac92aefeb50344fa95cb94c55468
#
_entry.id   1921ac92aefeb50344fa95cb94c55468
#
_cell.length_a   1.000
_cell.length_b   1.000
_cell.length_c   1.000
_cell.angle_alpha   90.00
_cell.angle_beta   90.00
_cell.angle_gamma   90.00
#
_symmetry.space_group_name_H-M   'P 1'
#
loop_
_entity.id
_entity.type
_entity.pdbx_description
1 polymer ?
#
loop_
_entity_poly.entity_id
_entity_poly.type
_entity_poly.pdbx_seq_one_letter_code
_entity_poly.pdbx_strand_id
1 'polypeptide(L)'
;MKVTVAKSAGFCFGVKRAVETVYKEIESRREQREFNRENKNEKFNSEEWDHIYTYGPIIHNEQVVADLEKNGVTVLNSMEELQAVEHGTVIIRSHGVDQKTNDYIREQGLKLVDATCPFVKKIHKTVMEKSRDGYAILIIGNEKHPEVQGIKGWSESDTFIINTEEEAQKFEYDKGKKLCVVAQTTFNYKKFDKMVEIIGKKGYDIIVVNTICNATNKRQAEARQIASGSDAMIVIGGRSSSNTQKLYEICKEECKNTYYIQKLEDLDLKKLQTCRNVGITAGASTPNNIIEEVLAECQN
;
A
#
# COMPACT_ATOMS: atom_id res chain seq x y z
N MET A 1 21.10 -23.13 -13.46
CA MET A 1 19.82 -22.46 -13.72
C MET A 1 20.07 -20.96 -13.90
N LYS A 2 19.44 -20.28 -14.87
CA LYS A 2 19.53 -18.81 -15.02
C LYS A 2 18.44 -18.15 -14.20
N VAL A 3 18.82 -17.26 -13.28
CA VAL A 3 17.86 -16.53 -12.44
C VAL A 3 17.82 -15.04 -12.86
N THR A 4 16.63 -14.50 -13.07
CA THR A 4 16.41 -13.09 -13.43
C THR A 4 15.55 -12.42 -12.38
N VAL A 5 16.13 -11.44 -11.67
CA VAL A 5 15.38 -10.63 -10.67
C VAL A 5 14.88 -9.35 -11.32
N ALA A 6 13.62 -9.01 -11.09
CA ALA A 6 13.04 -7.75 -11.51
C ALA A 6 13.77 -6.57 -10.84
N LYS A 7 14.20 -5.58 -11.62
CA LYS A 7 14.88 -4.37 -11.11
C LYS A 7 13.98 -3.55 -10.19
N SER A 8 12.67 -3.64 -10.40
CA SER A 8 11.67 -2.98 -9.58
C SER A 8 11.25 -3.78 -8.34
N ALA A 9 11.81 -4.99 -8.09
CA ALA A 9 11.50 -5.79 -6.90
C ALA A 9 11.86 -5.03 -5.61
N GLY A 10 11.05 -5.21 -4.55
CA GLY A 10 11.32 -4.61 -3.24
C GLY A 10 10.64 -3.26 -3.00
N PHE A 11 11.05 -2.54 -1.98
CA PHE A 11 10.38 -1.32 -1.52
C PHE A 11 10.24 -0.26 -2.61
N CYS A 12 9.02 0.23 -2.80
CA CYS A 12 8.82 1.46 -3.57
C CYS A 12 9.15 2.69 -2.69
N PHE A 13 9.26 3.87 -3.35
CA PHE A 13 9.55 5.13 -2.66
C PHE A 13 8.58 5.41 -1.49
N GLY A 14 7.26 5.23 -1.69
CA GLY A 14 6.26 5.52 -0.66
C GLY A 14 6.37 4.59 0.55
N VAL A 15 6.62 3.30 0.30
CA VAL A 15 6.83 2.30 1.35
C VAL A 15 8.12 2.57 2.12
N LYS A 16 9.24 2.77 1.41
CA LYS A 16 10.53 3.08 2.03
C LYS A 16 10.42 4.29 2.95
N ARG A 17 9.83 5.39 2.45
CA ARG A 17 9.59 6.61 3.21
C ARG A 17 8.75 6.35 4.48
N ALA A 18 7.68 5.57 4.36
CA ALA A 18 6.80 5.30 5.50
C ALA A 18 7.53 4.52 6.61
N VAL A 19 8.27 3.47 6.25
CA VAL A 19 9.07 2.68 7.19
C VAL A 19 10.16 3.52 7.83
N GLU A 20 10.92 4.28 7.04
CA GLU A 20 11.96 5.19 7.54
C GLU A 20 11.40 6.27 8.48
N THR A 21 10.16 6.73 8.25
CA THR A 21 9.50 7.69 9.14
C THR A 21 9.28 7.10 10.54
N VAL A 22 8.86 5.84 10.63
CA VAL A 22 8.67 5.17 11.93
C VAL A 22 10.01 4.98 12.65
N TYR A 23 11.04 4.51 11.95
CA TYR A 23 12.37 4.34 12.56
C TYR A 23 12.97 5.67 13.05
N LYS A 24 12.78 6.76 12.32
CA LYS A 24 13.20 8.11 12.76
C LYS A 24 12.48 8.54 14.04
N GLU A 25 11.20 8.26 14.17
CA GLU A 25 10.47 8.55 15.41
C GLU A 25 10.98 7.68 16.58
N ILE A 26 11.28 6.40 16.35
CA ILE A 26 11.89 5.52 17.37
C ILE A 26 13.26 6.06 17.81
N GLU A 27 14.11 6.43 16.85
CA GLU A 27 15.45 6.97 17.11
C GLU A 27 15.39 8.29 17.90
N SER A 28 14.59 9.24 17.42
CA SER A 28 14.37 10.52 18.09
C SER A 28 13.88 10.35 19.54
N ARG A 29 13.04 9.34 19.80
CA ARG A 29 12.58 9.00 21.16
C ARG A 29 13.68 8.45 22.04
N ARG A 30 14.54 7.58 21.51
CA ARG A 30 15.69 7.04 22.24
C ARG A 30 16.66 8.15 22.63
N GLU A 31 17.01 9.03 21.70
CA GLU A 31 17.88 10.18 21.94
C GLU A 31 17.30 11.13 23.02
N GLN A 32 16.00 11.40 22.96
CA GLN A 32 15.32 12.25 23.94
C GLN A 32 15.29 11.62 25.35
N ARG A 33 15.11 10.30 25.45
CA ARG A 33 15.21 9.58 26.74
C ARG A 33 16.61 9.64 27.33
N GLU A 34 17.63 9.43 26.51
CA GLU A 34 19.04 9.51 26.94
C GLU A 34 19.38 10.93 27.42
N PHE A 35 19.03 11.95 26.66
CA PHE A 35 19.23 13.35 27.03
C PHE A 35 18.54 13.71 28.36
N ASN A 36 17.29 13.31 28.56
CA ASN A 36 16.56 13.59 29.80
C ASN A 36 17.14 12.84 31.00
N ARG A 37 17.62 11.62 30.81
CA ARG A 37 18.28 10.81 31.85
C ARG A 37 19.60 11.48 32.30
N GLU A 38 20.43 11.94 31.37
CA GLU A 38 21.69 12.61 31.63
C GLU A 38 21.49 13.95 32.36
N ASN A 39 20.47 14.71 32.01
CA ASN A 39 20.21 16.03 32.58
C ASN A 39 19.30 16.00 33.83
N LYS A 40 18.99 14.83 34.41
CA LYS A 40 18.14 14.65 35.60
C LYS A 40 16.84 15.48 35.52
N ASN A 41 16.17 15.47 34.38
CA ASN A 41 15.01 16.30 34.13
C ASN A 41 13.75 15.64 34.73
N GLU A 42 13.58 15.76 36.08
CA GLU A 42 12.51 15.13 36.88
C GLU A 42 11.08 15.58 36.47
N LYS A 43 10.96 16.69 35.73
CA LYS A 43 9.67 17.19 35.25
C LYS A 43 9.21 16.53 33.95
N PHE A 44 10.05 15.75 33.28
CA PHE A 44 9.68 15.06 32.06
C PHE A 44 9.12 13.69 32.44
N ASN A 45 7.79 13.59 32.48
CA ASN A 45 7.12 12.30 32.65
C ASN A 45 7.27 11.52 31.31
N SER A 46 8.36 10.74 31.21
CA SER A 46 8.72 10.00 29.99
C SER A 46 7.65 9.00 29.58
N GLU A 47 6.84 8.52 30.52
CA GLU A 47 5.81 7.51 30.26
C GLU A 47 4.65 8.05 29.43
N GLU A 48 4.23 9.31 29.58
CA GLU A 48 3.09 9.89 28.89
C GLU A 48 3.36 10.17 27.39
N TRP A 49 4.61 10.52 27.03
CA TRP A 49 4.95 10.97 25.67
C TRP A 49 5.74 9.96 24.85
N ASP A 50 6.08 8.84 25.43
CA ASP A 50 7.02 7.88 24.86
C ASP A 50 6.39 6.84 23.93
N HIS A 51 5.07 6.78 23.89
CA HIS A 51 4.37 5.79 23.06
C HIS A 51 4.32 6.21 21.57
N ILE A 52 4.69 5.28 20.71
CA ILE A 52 4.56 5.42 19.26
C ILE A 52 3.50 4.44 18.77
N TYR A 53 2.51 4.96 18.10
CA TYR A 53 1.43 4.19 17.51
C TYR A 53 1.44 4.33 16.00
N THR A 54 1.06 3.29 15.28
CA THR A 54 0.67 3.39 13.87
C THR A 54 -0.82 3.13 13.75
N TYR A 55 -1.54 3.95 13.02
CA TYR A 55 -2.94 3.71 12.74
C TYR A 55 -3.09 2.76 11.55
N GLY A 56 -3.33 1.49 11.86
CA GLY A 56 -3.15 0.33 11.01
C GLY A 56 -1.68 -0.03 10.76
N PRO A 57 -1.40 -1.21 10.20
CA PRO A 57 -0.04 -1.61 9.84
C PRO A 57 0.58 -0.61 8.87
N ILE A 58 1.80 -0.15 9.16
CA ILE A 58 2.48 0.91 8.37
C ILE A 58 2.57 0.58 6.88
N ILE A 59 2.75 -0.70 6.57
CA ILE A 59 2.73 -1.31 5.24
C ILE A 59 2.17 -2.74 5.34
N HIS A 60 1.76 -3.33 4.22
CA HIS A 60 1.31 -4.72 4.16
C HIS A 60 2.50 -5.70 4.11
N ASN A 61 3.23 -5.81 5.22
CA ASN A 61 4.29 -6.79 5.43
C ASN A 61 4.40 -7.13 6.92
N GLU A 62 4.06 -8.37 7.27
CA GLU A 62 3.98 -8.83 8.66
C GLU A 62 5.35 -8.82 9.37
N GLN A 63 6.44 -9.12 8.65
CA GLN A 63 7.79 -9.13 9.23
C GLN A 63 8.23 -7.72 9.62
N VAL A 64 7.94 -6.72 8.77
CA VAL A 64 8.25 -5.31 9.06
C VAL A 64 7.41 -4.83 10.25
N VAL A 65 6.12 -5.17 10.29
CA VAL A 65 5.25 -4.81 11.42
C VAL A 65 5.76 -5.43 12.71
N ALA A 66 6.07 -6.73 12.72
CA ALA A 66 6.60 -7.42 13.89
C ALA A 66 7.95 -6.84 14.36
N ASP A 67 8.81 -6.38 13.45
CA ASP A 67 10.06 -5.71 13.81
C ASP A 67 9.81 -4.34 14.46
N LEU A 68 8.87 -3.56 13.96
CA LEU A 68 8.48 -2.29 14.58
C LEU A 68 7.85 -2.51 15.96
N GLU A 69 7.02 -3.53 16.15
CA GLU A 69 6.43 -3.89 17.44
C GLU A 69 7.52 -4.27 18.46
N LYS A 70 8.54 -5.05 18.07
CA LYS A 70 9.72 -5.33 18.90
C LYS A 70 10.50 -4.08 19.30
N ASN A 71 10.43 -3.02 18.49
CA ASN A 71 11.02 -1.71 18.76
C ASN A 71 10.08 -0.77 19.54
N GLY A 72 8.96 -1.27 20.08
CA GLY A 72 8.06 -0.53 20.96
C GLY A 72 6.98 0.29 20.23
N VAL A 73 6.68 -0.03 18.99
CA VAL A 73 5.56 0.58 18.23
C VAL A 73 4.32 -0.28 18.43
N THR A 74 3.18 0.36 18.71
CA THR A 74 1.88 -0.31 18.82
C THR A 74 1.02 -0.04 17.59
N VAL A 75 0.41 -1.09 17.02
CA VAL A 75 -0.51 -0.95 15.89
C VAL A 75 -1.93 -0.80 16.41
N LEU A 76 -2.57 0.33 16.09
CA LEU A 76 -4.00 0.58 16.37
C LEU A 76 -4.83 0.15 15.15
N ASN A 77 -5.75 -0.76 15.33
CA ASN A 77 -6.50 -1.36 14.23
C ASN A 77 -7.92 -0.81 14.06
N SER A 78 -8.39 -0.01 15.02
CA SER A 78 -9.72 0.55 15.00
C SER A 78 -9.79 1.98 15.55
N MET A 79 -10.92 2.64 15.32
CA MET A 79 -11.18 3.97 15.88
C MET A 79 -11.31 3.90 17.40
N GLU A 80 -11.87 2.82 17.94
CA GLU A 80 -12.01 2.61 19.39
C GLU A 80 -10.64 2.51 20.07
N GLU A 81 -9.69 1.79 19.46
CA GLU A 81 -8.31 1.73 19.95
C GLU A 81 -7.64 3.11 19.89
N LEU A 82 -7.86 3.87 18.82
CA LEU A 82 -7.36 5.24 18.69
C LEU A 82 -7.96 6.18 19.74
N GLN A 83 -9.25 6.04 20.04
CA GLN A 83 -9.94 6.83 21.05
C GLN A 83 -9.47 6.56 22.48
N ALA A 84 -8.90 5.40 22.72
CA ALA A 84 -8.30 5.04 24.01
C ALA A 84 -6.86 5.61 24.20
N VAL A 85 -6.29 6.25 23.18
CA VAL A 85 -4.97 6.86 23.25
C VAL A 85 -5.08 8.27 23.86
N GLU A 86 -4.49 8.44 25.04
CA GLU A 86 -4.49 9.74 25.72
C GLU A 86 -3.27 10.59 25.33
N HIS A 87 -2.12 9.96 25.12
CA HIS A 87 -0.85 10.63 24.85
C HIS A 87 0.01 9.85 23.84
N GLY A 88 0.95 10.53 23.20
CA GLY A 88 1.95 9.91 22.32
C GLY A 88 1.95 10.40 20.89
N THR A 89 2.67 9.67 20.05
CA THR A 89 2.79 9.95 18.61
C THR A 89 1.97 8.94 17.83
N VAL A 90 1.03 9.42 17.01
CA VAL A 90 0.27 8.59 16.07
C VAL A 90 0.79 8.78 14.66
N ILE A 91 1.27 7.70 14.04
CA ILE A 91 1.81 7.71 12.69
C ILE A 91 0.75 7.15 11.73
N ILE A 92 0.32 7.97 10.76
CA ILE A 92 -0.56 7.51 9.69
C ILE A 92 0.22 6.64 8.71
N ARG A 93 -0.29 5.44 8.43
CA ARG A 93 0.29 4.46 7.49
C ARG A 93 0.43 5.00 6.06
N SER A 94 1.22 4.29 5.23
CA SER A 94 1.47 4.65 3.82
C SER A 94 0.22 4.77 2.95
N HIS A 95 -0.86 4.07 3.29
CA HIS A 95 -2.14 4.06 2.56
C HIS A 95 -3.02 5.29 2.85
N GLY A 96 -2.64 6.10 3.84
CA GLY A 96 -3.47 7.20 4.34
C GLY A 96 -4.66 6.73 5.16
N VAL A 97 -5.44 7.71 5.58
CA VAL A 97 -6.71 7.55 6.31
C VAL A 97 -7.73 8.52 5.73
N ASP A 98 -9.00 8.37 6.10
CA ASP A 98 -10.06 9.34 5.81
C ASP A 98 -9.84 10.67 6.56
N GLN A 99 -10.55 11.70 6.11
CA GLN A 99 -10.43 13.04 6.69
C GLN A 99 -10.81 13.07 8.16
N LYS A 100 -11.90 12.39 8.55
CA LYS A 100 -12.39 12.38 9.93
C LYS A 100 -11.36 11.81 10.90
N THR A 101 -10.71 10.72 10.54
CA THR A 101 -9.62 10.13 11.34
C THR A 101 -8.44 11.10 11.47
N ASN A 102 -8.06 11.76 10.37
CA ASN A 102 -6.99 12.75 10.39
C ASN A 102 -7.28 13.92 11.32
N ASP A 103 -8.49 14.47 11.23
CA ASP A 103 -8.93 15.60 12.03
C ASP A 103 -9.05 15.21 13.51
N TYR A 104 -9.61 14.03 13.80
CA TYR A 104 -9.71 13.50 15.16
C TYR A 104 -8.33 13.45 15.87
N ILE A 105 -7.30 12.87 15.21
CA ILE A 105 -5.95 12.78 15.81
C ILE A 105 -5.41 14.18 16.16
N ARG A 106 -5.67 15.18 15.32
CA ARG A 106 -5.23 16.58 15.56
C ARG A 106 -5.97 17.23 16.72
N GLU A 107 -7.28 17.01 16.81
CA GLU A 107 -8.15 17.60 17.83
C GLU A 107 -7.85 17.05 19.23
N GLN A 108 -7.39 15.79 19.33
CA GLN A 108 -7.03 15.18 20.61
C GLN A 108 -5.66 15.63 21.15
N GLY A 109 -4.94 16.51 20.46
CA GLY A 109 -3.62 17.00 20.89
C GLY A 109 -2.51 15.94 20.78
N LEU A 110 -2.76 14.83 20.12
CA LEU A 110 -1.75 13.82 19.83
C LEU A 110 -0.72 14.32 18.80
N LYS A 111 0.54 13.94 18.95
CA LYS A 111 1.54 14.24 17.91
C LYS A 111 1.24 13.42 16.65
N LEU A 112 0.76 14.09 15.61
CA LEU A 112 0.46 13.45 14.32
C LEU A 112 1.71 13.45 13.43
N VAL A 113 2.14 12.27 13.00
CA VAL A 113 3.16 12.07 11.97
C VAL A 113 2.52 11.39 10.75
N ASP A 114 2.48 12.10 9.63
CA ASP A 114 1.80 11.62 8.44
C ASP A 114 2.77 10.95 7.46
N ALA A 115 2.84 9.62 7.51
CA ALA A 115 3.63 8.79 6.60
C ALA A 115 2.88 8.39 5.31
N THR A 116 1.69 8.94 5.06
CA THR A 116 0.93 8.70 3.83
C THR A 116 1.80 8.95 2.60
N CYS A 117 1.78 8.01 1.67
CA CYS A 117 2.48 8.13 0.39
C CYS A 117 2.05 9.42 -0.35
N PRO A 118 2.98 10.25 -0.87
CA PRO A 118 2.62 11.48 -1.58
C PRO A 118 1.68 11.26 -2.77
N PHE A 119 1.76 10.11 -3.43
CA PHE A 119 0.82 9.77 -4.52
C PHE A 119 -0.60 9.55 -3.98
N VAL A 120 -0.76 8.92 -2.82
CA VAL A 120 -2.07 8.75 -2.15
C VAL A 120 -2.61 10.11 -1.69
N LYS A 121 -1.77 10.97 -1.08
CA LYS A 121 -2.17 12.34 -0.71
C LYS A 121 -2.69 13.15 -1.90
N LYS A 122 -2.06 12.98 -3.07
CA LYS A 122 -2.54 13.63 -4.30
C LYS A 122 -3.94 13.15 -4.69
N ILE A 123 -4.25 11.85 -4.49
CA ILE A 123 -5.60 11.33 -4.76
C ILE A 123 -6.61 11.93 -3.78
N HIS A 124 -6.29 11.94 -2.48
CA HIS A 124 -7.14 12.57 -1.46
C HIS A 124 -7.49 14.02 -1.85
N LYS A 125 -6.47 14.81 -2.21
CA LYS A 125 -6.65 16.19 -2.65
C LYS A 125 -7.54 16.27 -3.91
N THR A 126 -7.27 15.43 -4.92
CA THR A 126 -8.05 15.40 -6.16
C THR A 126 -9.52 15.07 -5.90
N VAL A 127 -9.79 14.06 -5.08
CA VAL A 127 -11.15 13.63 -4.72
C VAL A 127 -11.88 14.73 -3.97
N MET A 128 -11.24 15.35 -2.97
CA MET A 128 -11.81 16.46 -2.22
C MET A 128 -12.15 17.66 -3.14
N GLU A 129 -11.21 18.07 -4.00
CA GLU A 129 -11.44 19.18 -4.94
C GLU A 129 -12.56 18.86 -5.92
N LYS A 130 -12.56 17.66 -6.52
CA LYS A 130 -13.58 17.29 -7.50
C LYS A 130 -14.96 17.11 -6.89
N SER A 131 -15.06 16.55 -5.69
CA SER A 131 -16.35 16.47 -4.99
C SER A 131 -16.93 17.84 -4.66
N ARG A 132 -16.10 18.82 -4.28
CA ARG A 132 -16.50 20.22 -4.09
C ARG A 132 -16.90 20.92 -5.39
N ASP A 133 -16.28 20.55 -6.52
CA ASP A 133 -16.62 21.04 -7.86
C ASP A 133 -17.95 20.43 -8.39
N GLY A 134 -18.66 19.62 -7.58
CA GLY A 134 -19.94 19.00 -7.94
C GLY A 134 -19.84 17.71 -8.73
N TYR A 135 -18.67 17.07 -8.78
CA TYR A 135 -18.52 15.74 -9.35
C TYR A 135 -18.88 14.67 -8.30
N ALA A 136 -19.63 13.64 -8.70
CA ALA A 136 -19.59 12.39 -7.98
C ALA A 136 -18.26 11.67 -8.22
N ILE A 137 -17.86 10.83 -7.29
CA ILE A 137 -16.57 10.13 -7.36
C ILE A 137 -16.80 8.65 -7.65
N LEU A 138 -16.14 8.11 -8.67
CA LEU A 138 -16.08 6.68 -8.94
C LEU A 138 -14.66 6.17 -8.70
N ILE A 139 -14.50 5.33 -7.69
CA ILE A 139 -13.21 4.73 -7.32
C ILE A 139 -13.13 3.33 -7.91
N ILE A 140 -12.14 3.08 -8.77
CA ILE A 140 -11.84 1.74 -9.27
C ILE A 140 -10.82 1.09 -8.33
N GLY A 141 -11.26 0.13 -7.52
CA GLY A 141 -10.43 -0.50 -6.49
C GLY A 141 -11.20 -1.46 -5.59
N ASN A 142 -10.48 -2.14 -4.70
CA ASN A 142 -11.10 -3.02 -3.72
C ASN A 142 -11.68 -2.20 -2.55
N GLU A 143 -13.00 -2.23 -2.38
CA GLU A 143 -13.70 -1.48 -1.34
C GLU A 143 -13.15 -1.74 0.07
N LYS A 144 -12.77 -2.99 0.38
CA LYS A 144 -12.24 -3.34 1.71
C LYS A 144 -10.79 -2.88 1.94
N HIS A 145 -10.12 -2.36 0.91
CA HIS A 145 -8.73 -1.96 1.03
C HIS A 145 -8.61 -0.62 1.77
N PRO A 146 -7.67 -0.48 2.75
CA PRO A 146 -7.49 0.75 3.53
C PRO A 146 -7.28 2.01 2.71
N GLU A 147 -6.55 1.93 1.59
CA GLU A 147 -6.33 3.06 0.68
C GLU A 147 -7.66 3.54 0.06
N VAL A 148 -8.51 2.60 -0.38
CA VAL A 148 -9.81 2.92 -1.00
C VAL A 148 -10.76 3.54 0.01
N GLN A 149 -10.78 3.03 1.25
CA GLN A 149 -11.55 3.62 2.33
C GLN A 149 -11.05 5.03 2.68
N GLY A 150 -9.74 5.22 2.73
CA GLY A 150 -9.14 6.53 2.89
C GLY A 150 -9.58 7.50 1.78
N ILE A 151 -9.45 7.11 0.51
CA ILE A 151 -9.86 7.93 -0.65
C ILE A 151 -11.35 8.30 -0.56
N LYS A 152 -12.23 7.32 -0.27
CA LYS A 152 -13.67 7.54 -0.10
C LYS A 152 -13.96 8.60 0.97
N GLY A 153 -13.26 8.56 2.09
CA GLY A 153 -13.46 9.48 3.22
C GLY A 153 -12.98 10.91 2.99
N TRP A 154 -12.36 11.21 1.84
CA TRP A 154 -12.03 12.58 1.41
C TRP A 154 -13.04 13.16 0.43
N SER A 155 -14.06 12.40 0.05
CA SER A 155 -15.13 12.90 -0.82
C SER A 155 -16.24 13.56 0.00
N GLU A 156 -16.74 14.70 -0.48
CA GLU A 156 -17.89 15.41 0.05
C GLU A 156 -19.16 15.20 -0.80
N SER A 157 -19.11 14.28 -1.78
CA SER A 157 -20.22 13.99 -2.70
C SER A 157 -20.51 12.48 -2.78
N ASP A 158 -21.51 12.13 -3.60
CA ASP A 158 -21.81 10.72 -3.91
C ASP A 158 -20.54 10.00 -4.35
N THR A 159 -20.24 8.88 -3.71
CA THR A 159 -19.01 8.11 -3.98
C THR A 159 -19.33 6.65 -4.18
N PHE A 160 -18.92 6.12 -5.31
CA PHE A 160 -19.13 4.75 -5.75
C PHE A 160 -17.79 4.03 -5.85
N ILE A 161 -17.80 2.73 -5.61
CA ILE A 161 -16.61 1.87 -5.72
C ILE A 161 -16.96 0.69 -6.61
N ILE A 162 -16.09 0.40 -7.58
CA ILE A 162 -16.18 -0.78 -8.44
C ILE A 162 -14.80 -1.44 -8.55
N ASN A 163 -14.78 -2.77 -8.69
CA ASN A 163 -13.54 -3.56 -8.72
C ASN A 163 -13.43 -4.49 -9.93
N THR A 164 -14.54 -4.73 -10.63
CA THR A 164 -14.61 -5.68 -11.76
C THR A 164 -15.24 -5.06 -13.00
N GLU A 165 -14.98 -5.68 -14.16
CA GLU A 165 -15.59 -5.27 -15.45
C GLU A 165 -17.11 -5.46 -15.40
N GLU A 166 -17.62 -6.50 -14.72
CA GLU A 166 -19.05 -6.77 -14.54
C GLU A 166 -19.71 -5.66 -13.70
N GLU A 167 -19.05 -5.18 -12.64
CA GLU A 167 -19.53 -4.05 -11.85
C GLU A 167 -19.53 -2.77 -12.69
N ALA A 168 -18.51 -2.54 -13.53
CA ALA A 168 -18.49 -1.40 -14.46
C ALA A 168 -19.64 -1.48 -15.49
N GLN A 169 -19.96 -2.68 -15.99
CA GLN A 169 -21.10 -2.89 -16.89
C GLN A 169 -22.44 -2.58 -16.22
N LYS A 170 -22.59 -2.97 -14.94
CA LYS A 170 -23.81 -2.76 -14.15
C LYS A 170 -23.93 -1.38 -13.54
N PHE A 171 -22.81 -0.63 -13.48
CA PHE A 171 -22.78 0.68 -12.85
C PHE A 171 -23.75 1.64 -13.58
N GLU A 172 -24.65 2.25 -12.82
CA GLU A 172 -25.56 3.26 -13.30
C GLU A 172 -25.51 4.51 -12.44
N TYR A 173 -25.54 5.65 -13.09
CA TYR A 173 -25.54 6.96 -12.47
C TYR A 173 -26.34 7.94 -13.32
N ASP A 174 -26.75 9.06 -12.75
CA ASP A 174 -27.49 10.10 -13.47
C ASP A 174 -26.64 10.72 -14.57
N LYS A 175 -27.11 10.61 -15.83
CA LYS A 175 -26.41 11.14 -17.00
C LYS A 175 -26.31 12.66 -17.05
N GLY A 176 -27.14 13.36 -16.29
CA GLY A 176 -27.08 14.82 -16.13
C GLY A 176 -26.02 15.32 -15.17
N LYS A 177 -25.38 14.41 -14.43
CA LYS A 177 -24.38 14.75 -13.41
C LYS A 177 -22.98 14.41 -13.86
N LYS A 178 -21.99 15.13 -13.30
CA LYS A 178 -20.57 14.95 -13.58
C LYS A 178 -19.99 13.82 -12.76
N LEU A 179 -19.10 13.02 -13.32
CA LEU A 179 -18.46 11.88 -12.68
C LEU A 179 -16.94 11.98 -12.79
N CYS A 180 -16.23 11.94 -11.66
CA CYS A 180 -14.77 11.85 -11.64
C CYS A 180 -14.34 10.41 -11.31
N VAL A 181 -13.61 9.80 -12.23
CA VAL A 181 -13.08 8.43 -12.07
C VAL A 181 -11.64 8.47 -11.59
N VAL A 182 -11.37 7.79 -10.48
CA VAL A 182 -10.02 7.58 -9.92
C VAL A 182 -9.77 6.10 -9.68
N ALA A 183 -8.53 5.70 -9.45
CA ALA A 183 -8.18 4.31 -9.17
C ALA A 183 -7.37 4.16 -7.89
N GLN A 184 -7.45 3.00 -7.26
CA GLN A 184 -6.48 2.54 -6.27
C GLN A 184 -5.09 2.49 -6.89
N THR A 185 -4.06 2.99 -6.18
CA THR A 185 -2.69 3.13 -6.72
C THR A 185 -2.06 1.83 -7.20
N THR A 186 -2.50 0.69 -6.67
CA THR A 186 -1.99 -0.64 -6.98
C THR A 186 -2.89 -1.43 -7.94
N PHE A 187 -3.91 -0.80 -8.53
CA PHE A 187 -4.84 -1.49 -9.44
C PHE A 187 -4.14 -1.99 -10.71
N ASN A 188 -4.72 -3.01 -11.35
CA ASN A 188 -4.19 -3.52 -12.62
C ASN A 188 -4.48 -2.51 -13.74
N TYR A 189 -3.42 -2.03 -14.39
CA TYR A 189 -3.52 -0.99 -15.43
C TYR A 189 -4.41 -1.40 -16.60
N LYS A 190 -4.26 -2.63 -17.13
CA LYS A 190 -5.07 -3.11 -18.26
C LYS A 190 -6.55 -3.25 -17.91
N LYS A 191 -6.86 -3.71 -16.69
CA LYS A 191 -8.24 -3.81 -16.21
C LYS A 191 -8.84 -2.41 -16.01
N PHE A 192 -8.06 -1.46 -15.51
CA PHE A 192 -8.49 -0.07 -15.37
C PHE A 192 -8.90 0.53 -16.71
N ASP A 193 -8.05 0.42 -17.73
CA ASP A 193 -8.35 0.96 -19.07
C ASP A 193 -9.65 0.37 -19.65
N LYS A 194 -9.87 -0.93 -19.52
CA LYS A 194 -11.12 -1.58 -19.94
C LYS A 194 -12.33 -1.07 -19.17
N MET A 195 -12.23 -0.91 -17.86
CA MET A 195 -13.33 -0.42 -17.04
C MET A 195 -13.66 1.04 -17.39
N VAL A 196 -12.65 1.88 -17.62
CA VAL A 196 -12.82 3.26 -18.07
C VAL A 196 -13.51 3.29 -19.45
N GLU A 197 -13.14 2.41 -20.39
CA GLU A 197 -13.79 2.29 -21.70
C GLU A 197 -15.28 1.90 -21.55
N ILE A 198 -15.60 0.94 -20.66
CA ILE A 198 -16.98 0.53 -20.40
C ILE A 198 -17.81 1.71 -19.86
N ILE A 199 -17.29 2.44 -18.86
CA ILE A 199 -17.96 3.58 -18.25
C ILE A 199 -18.13 4.72 -19.29
N GLY A 200 -17.10 4.98 -20.11
CA GLY A 200 -17.14 6.00 -21.14
C GLY A 200 -18.22 5.78 -22.20
N LYS A 201 -18.50 4.51 -22.55
CA LYS A 201 -19.57 4.15 -23.51
C LYS A 201 -21.00 4.38 -22.97
N LYS A 202 -21.16 4.60 -21.66
CA LYS A 202 -22.49 4.83 -21.05
C LYS A 202 -23.02 6.26 -21.23
N GLY A 203 -22.20 7.17 -21.75
CA GLY A 203 -22.61 8.55 -22.08
C GLY A 203 -22.70 9.48 -20.86
N TYR A 204 -21.94 9.21 -19.80
CA TYR A 204 -21.78 10.13 -18.67
C TYR A 204 -20.83 11.30 -19.00
N ASP A 205 -20.98 12.45 -18.35
CA ASP A 205 -19.97 13.53 -18.36
C ASP A 205 -18.84 13.13 -17.37
N ILE A 206 -17.77 12.53 -17.93
CA ILE A 206 -16.70 11.94 -17.11
C ILE A 206 -15.38 12.70 -17.23
N ILE A 207 -14.70 12.82 -16.09
CA ILE A 207 -13.26 13.12 -16.01
C ILE A 207 -12.55 11.87 -15.47
N VAL A 208 -11.56 11.40 -16.19
CA VAL A 208 -10.72 10.27 -15.75
C VAL A 208 -9.38 10.80 -15.25
N VAL A 209 -9.10 10.59 -13.97
CA VAL A 209 -7.79 10.88 -13.38
C VAL A 209 -7.11 9.53 -13.09
N ASN A 210 -6.20 9.12 -13.97
CA ASN A 210 -5.44 7.90 -13.74
C ASN A 210 -4.49 8.10 -12.56
N THR A 211 -4.86 7.48 -11.44
CA THR A 211 -4.13 7.56 -10.17
C THR A 211 -3.31 6.31 -9.86
N ILE A 212 -3.23 5.36 -10.80
CA ILE A 212 -2.34 4.20 -10.67
C ILE A 212 -0.89 4.71 -10.61
N CYS A 213 -0.16 4.27 -9.58
CA CYS A 213 1.21 4.74 -9.35
C CYS A 213 2.15 4.28 -10.48
N ASN A 214 3.02 5.16 -10.97
CA ASN A 214 4.03 4.83 -11.98
C ASN A 214 4.93 3.66 -11.56
N ALA A 215 5.25 3.55 -10.26
CA ALA A 215 6.01 2.41 -9.74
C ALA A 215 5.23 1.10 -9.89
N THR A 216 3.91 1.12 -9.69
CA THR A 216 3.03 -0.03 -9.93
C THR A 216 3.02 -0.42 -11.41
N ASN A 217 2.83 0.55 -12.30
CA ASN A 217 2.80 0.29 -13.75
C ASN A 217 4.12 -0.32 -14.26
N LYS A 218 5.26 0.28 -13.90
CA LYS A 218 6.59 -0.24 -14.26
C LYS A 218 6.79 -1.66 -13.75
N ARG A 219 6.41 -1.93 -12.50
CA ARG A 219 6.53 -3.24 -11.85
C ARG A 219 5.67 -4.30 -12.54
N GLN A 220 4.43 -3.96 -12.89
CA GLN A 220 3.52 -4.85 -13.61
C GLN A 220 4.04 -5.18 -15.01
N ALA A 221 4.54 -4.18 -15.76
CA ALA A 221 5.12 -4.37 -17.08
C ALA A 221 6.38 -5.25 -17.04
N GLU A 222 7.30 -4.99 -16.11
CA GLU A 222 8.53 -5.76 -15.94
C GLU A 222 8.25 -7.20 -15.51
N ALA A 223 7.33 -7.40 -14.54
CA ALA A 223 6.92 -8.73 -14.10
C ALA A 223 6.34 -9.57 -15.25
N ARG A 224 5.49 -8.97 -16.09
CA ARG A 224 4.93 -9.61 -17.29
C ARG A 224 6.04 -10.02 -18.28
N GLN A 225 6.97 -9.11 -18.55
CA GLN A 225 8.08 -9.37 -19.46
C GLN A 225 8.99 -10.52 -18.97
N ILE A 226 9.32 -10.56 -17.68
CA ILE A 226 10.14 -11.63 -17.12
C ILE A 226 9.37 -12.95 -17.15
N ALA A 227 8.09 -12.94 -16.75
CA ALA A 227 7.26 -14.13 -16.69
C ALA A 227 7.11 -14.80 -18.07
N SER A 228 6.94 -14.01 -19.15
CA SER A 228 6.82 -14.55 -20.51
C SER A 228 8.06 -15.27 -21.03
N GLY A 229 9.23 -15.03 -20.42
CA GLY A 229 10.50 -15.68 -20.78
C GLY A 229 11.00 -16.71 -19.75
N SER A 230 10.19 -17.04 -18.74
CA SER A 230 10.58 -17.91 -17.63
C SER A 230 9.84 -19.24 -17.62
N ASP A 231 10.54 -20.30 -17.21
CA ASP A 231 9.95 -21.64 -16.97
C ASP A 231 9.20 -21.67 -15.63
N ALA A 232 9.66 -20.84 -14.68
CA ALA A 232 9.01 -20.61 -13.38
C ALA A 232 9.16 -19.16 -12.93
N MET A 233 8.15 -18.67 -12.19
CA MET A 233 8.13 -17.34 -11.57
C MET A 233 7.98 -17.43 -10.06
N ILE A 234 8.76 -16.66 -9.32
CA ILE A 234 8.63 -16.49 -7.89
C ILE A 234 8.17 -15.05 -7.62
N VAL A 235 7.03 -14.90 -6.96
CA VAL A 235 6.46 -13.62 -6.56
C VAL A 235 6.52 -13.52 -5.04
N ILE A 236 7.37 -12.63 -4.54
CA ILE A 236 7.66 -12.50 -3.10
C ILE A 236 6.86 -11.34 -2.51
N GLY A 237 6.18 -11.57 -1.38
CA GLY A 237 5.55 -10.53 -0.58
C GLY A 237 4.35 -10.97 0.24
N GLY A 238 3.83 -10.06 1.06
CA GLY A 238 2.73 -10.33 1.97
C GLY A 238 1.43 -10.68 1.25
N ARG A 239 0.68 -11.65 1.77
CA ARG A 239 -0.60 -12.09 1.20
C ARG A 239 -1.67 -11.01 1.25
N SER A 240 -1.61 -10.09 2.20
CA SER A 240 -2.49 -8.92 2.33
C SER A 240 -2.10 -7.77 1.38
N SER A 241 -0.96 -7.84 0.70
CA SER A 241 -0.48 -6.81 -0.20
C SER A 241 -1.20 -6.85 -1.56
N SER A 242 -2.05 -5.87 -1.82
CA SER A 242 -2.76 -5.72 -3.11
C SER A 242 -1.78 -5.69 -4.29
N ASN A 243 -0.66 -4.96 -4.18
CA ASN A 243 0.35 -4.93 -5.23
C ASN A 243 0.95 -6.33 -5.51
N THR A 244 1.27 -7.11 -4.47
CA THR A 244 1.84 -8.45 -4.65
C THR A 244 0.83 -9.41 -5.28
N GLN A 245 -0.43 -9.36 -4.85
CA GLN A 245 -1.51 -10.15 -5.45
C GLN A 245 -1.65 -9.86 -6.95
N LYS A 246 -1.62 -8.56 -7.36
CA LYS A 246 -1.70 -8.19 -8.77
C LYS A 246 -0.49 -8.66 -9.57
N LEU A 247 0.72 -8.63 -9.00
CA LEU A 247 1.91 -9.19 -9.64
C LEU A 247 1.78 -10.69 -9.83
N TYR A 248 1.29 -11.41 -8.81
CA TYR A 248 1.05 -12.84 -8.92
C TYR A 248 0.04 -13.18 -10.02
N GLU A 249 -1.10 -12.47 -10.08
CA GLU A 249 -2.10 -12.65 -11.14
C GLU A 249 -1.45 -12.48 -12.53
N ILE A 250 -0.69 -11.39 -12.74
CA ILE A 250 -0.03 -11.07 -14.01
C ILE A 250 1.01 -12.12 -14.37
N CYS A 251 1.85 -12.56 -13.42
CA CYS A 251 2.84 -13.58 -13.68
C CYS A 251 2.18 -14.93 -14.01
N LYS A 252 1.08 -15.26 -13.34
CA LYS A 252 0.32 -16.49 -13.55
C LYS A 252 -0.35 -16.57 -14.94
N GLU A 253 -0.73 -15.42 -15.51
CA GLU A 253 -1.23 -15.33 -16.88
C GLU A 253 -0.17 -15.72 -17.91
N GLU A 254 1.10 -15.36 -17.67
CA GLU A 254 2.21 -15.56 -18.61
C GLU A 254 3.01 -16.85 -18.32
N CYS A 255 3.10 -17.30 -17.06
CA CYS A 255 3.89 -18.45 -16.61
C CYS A 255 3.05 -19.35 -15.70
N LYS A 256 2.75 -20.59 -16.16
CA LYS A 256 1.93 -21.52 -15.37
C LYS A 256 2.55 -21.90 -14.02
N ASN A 257 3.89 -22.01 -13.97
CA ASN A 257 4.62 -22.33 -12.75
C ASN A 257 4.96 -21.06 -11.96
N THR A 258 3.94 -20.37 -11.47
CA THR A 258 4.12 -19.16 -10.66
C THR A 258 3.85 -19.48 -9.19
N TYR A 259 4.83 -19.18 -8.34
CA TYR A 259 4.83 -19.41 -6.91
C TYR A 259 4.70 -18.09 -6.16
N TYR A 260 3.74 -18.01 -5.23
CA TYR A 260 3.54 -16.87 -4.35
C TYR A 260 4.06 -17.22 -2.97
N ILE A 261 5.10 -16.53 -2.51
CA ILE A 261 5.76 -16.79 -1.23
C ILE A 261 5.87 -15.50 -0.41
N GLN A 262 5.90 -15.63 0.91
CA GLN A 262 6.22 -14.53 1.83
C GLN A 262 7.67 -14.60 2.30
N LYS A 263 8.20 -15.82 2.43
CA LYS A 263 9.55 -16.13 2.90
C LYS A 263 10.08 -17.38 2.19
N LEU A 264 11.38 -17.66 2.33
CA LEU A 264 12.05 -18.75 1.62
C LEU A 264 11.43 -20.12 1.92
N GLU A 265 11.02 -20.38 3.16
CA GLU A 265 10.44 -21.66 3.57
C GLU A 265 9.09 -21.98 2.88
N ASP A 266 8.45 -20.99 2.30
CA ASP A 266 7.23 -21.20 1.50
C ASP A 266 7.53 -21.78 0.11
N LEU A 267 8.82 -21.80 -0.31
CA LEU A 267 9.26 -22.25 -1.63
C LEU A 267 9.74 -23.69 -1.62
N ASP A 268 9.06 -24.54 -2.37
CA ASP A 268 9.57 -25.90 -2.65
C ASP A 268 10.56 -25.85 -3.81
N LEU A 269 11.87 -25.79 -3.47
CA LEU A 269 12.98 -25.71 -4.44
C LEU A 269 13.03 -26.91 -5.40
N LYS A 270 12.50 -28.07 -5.02
CA LYS A 270 12.45 -29.26 -5.90
C LYS A 270 11.65 -28.97 -7.18
N LYS A 271 10.66 -28.09 -7.11
CA LYS A 271 9.86 -27.66 -8.27
C LYS A 271 10.63 -26.82 -9.29
N LEU A 272 11.79 -26.30 -8.91
CA LEU A 272 12.65 -25.49 -9.78
C LEU A 272 13.76 -26.28 -10.44
N GLN A 273 14.04 -27.52 -10.02
CA GLN A 273 15.19 -28.31 -10.49
C GLN A 273 15.21 -28.56 -12.00
N THR A 274 14.06 -28.60 -12.67
CA THR A 274 13.95 -28.81 -14.11
C THR A 274 13.88 -27.50 -14.91
N CYS A 275 13.84 -26.35 -14.22
CA CYS A 275 13.74 -25.05 -14.87
C CYS A 275 15.09 -24.56 -15.37
N ARG A 276 15.13 -24.04 -16.59
CA ARG A 276 16.32 -23.39 -17.16
C ARG A 276 16.35 -21.89 -16.81
N ASN A 277 15.19 -21.25 -16.85
CA ASN A 277 15.02 -19.83 -16.58
C ASN A 277 14.01 -19.63 -15.45
N VAL A 278 14.42 -19.02 -14.35
CA VAL A 278 13.57 -18.66 -13.23
C VAL A 278 13.53 -17.14 -13.08
N GLY A 279 12.32 -16.57 -13.06
CA GLY A 279 12.12 -15.17 -12.79
C GLY A 279 11.74 -14.92 -11.33
N ILE A 280 12.27 -13.85 -10.75
CA ILE A 280 11.92 -13.39 -9.40
C ILE A 280 11.40 -11.96 -9.48
N THR A 281 10.22 -11.72 -8.91
CA THR A 281 9.71 -10.37 -8.64
C THR A 281 9.21 -10.26 -7.21
N ALA A 282 9.09 -9.05 -6.71
CA ALA A 282 8.62 -8.83 -5.34
C ALA A 282 7.69 -7.63 -5.24
N GLY A 283 6.78 -7.70 -4.28
CA GLY A 283 5.86 -6.63 -3.97
C GLY A 283 6.55 -5.36 -3.48
N ALA A 284 5.83 -4.23 -3.57
CA ALA A 284 6.32 -2.91 -3.16
C ALA A 284 6.55 -2.78 -1.64
N SER A 285 6.09 -3.74 -0.86
CA SER A 285 6.27 -3.82 0.59
C SER A 285 7.20 -4.97 1.04
N THR A 286 7.97 -5.56 0.11
CA THR A 286 8.90 -6.66 0.39
C THR A 286 10.29 -6.11 0.69
N PRO A 287 10.89 -6.39 1.86
CA PRO A 287 12.27 -6.01 2.17
C PRO A 287 13.30 -6.70 1.26
N ASN A 288 14.43 -6.04 1.00
CA ASN A 288 15.48 -6.56 0.12
C ASN A 288 16.13 -7.84 0.63
N ASN A 289 16.33 -7.97 1.95
CA ASN A 289 16.93 -9.16 2.55
C ASN A 289 16.19 -10.46 2.19
N ILE A 290 14.84 -10.42 2.13
CA ILE A 290 14.04 -11.59 1.73
C ILE A 290 14.26 -11.92 0.25
N ILE A 291 14.39 -10.89 -0.60
CA ILE A 291 14.64 -11.09 -2.04
C ILE A 291 16.03 -11.69 -2.26
N GLU A 292 17.04 -11.19 -1.54
CA GLU A 292 18.41 -11.66 -1.58
C GLU A 292 18.54 -13.10 -1.08
N GLU A 293 17.84 -13.46 0.00
CA GLU A 293 17.80 -14.81 0.54
C GLU A 293 17.23 -15.81 -0.49
N VAL A 294 16.08 -15.49 -1.09
CA VAL A 294 15.46 -16.34 -2.13
C VAL A 294 16.37 -16.43 -3.37
N LEU A 295 17.01 -15.33 -3.78
CA LEU A 295 17.94 -15.31 -4.90
C LEU A 295 19.16 -16.22 -4.65
N ALA A 296 19.79 -16.09 -3.48
CA ALA A 296 20.96 -16.88 -3.12
C ALA A 296 20.66 -18.38 -3.16
N GLU A 297 19.50 -18.78 -2.62
CA GLU A 297 19.10 -20.19 -2.62
C GLU A 297 18.75 -20.74 -4.01
N CYS A 298 18.21 -19.89 -4.90
CA CYS A 298 17.96 -20.27 -6.29
C CYS A 298 19.25 -20.37 -7.14
N GLN A 299 20.37 -19.83 -6.68
CA GLN A 299 21.66 -19.87 -7.38
C GLN A 299 22.54 -21.04 -6.95
N ASN A 300 22.28 -21.63 -5.78
CA ASN A 300 22.93 -22.83 -5.27
C ASN A 300 22.33 -24.10 -5.93
#